data_f167022f093c524674a7b50c4e0b9d97
#
_entry.id   f167022f093c524674a7b50c4e0b9d97
#
_cell.length_a   1.000
_cell.length_b   1.000
_cell.length_c   1.000
_cell.angle_alpha   90.00
_cell.angle_beta   90.00
_cell.angle_gamma   90.00
#
_symmetry.space_group_name_H-M   'P 1'
#
loop_
_entity.id
_entity.type
_entity.pdbx_description
1 polymer ?
#
loop_
_entity_poly.entity_id
_entity_poly.type
_entity_poly.pdbx_seq_one_letter_code
_entity_poly.pdbx_strand_id
1 'polypeptide(L)'
;MTITKSLKAKEINKAWYVADAEGKTLGRFASEIAKVLRGKHKPTFTPNLDMGDFVVVVNAEKVNLSGKKNTHKTYFKHTGYIGSKTFTKLDQIRKIHPERIVEKAVWGMLPKNRLGRSILKNLKVYSGPQHP
;
A
#
# COMPACT_ATOMS: atom_id res chain seq x y z
N MET A 1 35.45 -0.49 16.05
CA MET A 1 34.28 0.28 15.50
C MET A 1 33.66 -0.51 14.37
N THR A 2 32.39 -0.84 14.49
CA THR A 2 31.61 -1.45 13.40
C THR A 2 31.18 -0.35 12.43
N ILE A 3 31.75 -0.35 11.23
CA ILE A 3 31.36 0.59 10.19
C ILE A 3 30.03 0.15 9.61
N THR A 4 28.98 1.00 9.69
CA THR A 4 27.69 0.76 9.04
C THR A 4 27.87 0.86 7.53
N LYS A 5 27.81 -0.28 6.84
CA LYS A 5 27.96 -0.34 5.38
C LYS A 5 26.62 0.08 4.72
N SER A 6 26.67 1.11 3.87
CA SER A 6 25.55 1.43 2.97
C SER A 6 25.60 0.51 1.74
N LEU A 7 24.48 -0.15 1.43
CA LEU A 7 24.38 -1.03 0.26
C LEU A 7 24.28 -0.21 -1.04
N LYS A 8 24.84 -0.76 -2.11
CA LYS A 8 24.63 -0.26 -3.48
C LYS A 8 23.34 -0.85 -4.06
N ALA A 9 22.74 -0.18 -5.03
CA ALA A 9 21.50 -0.63 -5.67
C ALA A 9 21.58 -2.06 -6.25
N LYS A 10 22.77 -2.50 -6.69
CA LYS A 10 23.01 -3.85 -7.22
C LYS A 10 23.05 -4.95 -6.15
N GLU A 11 23.23 -4.58 -4.88
CA GLU A 11 23.35 -5.50 -3.75
C GLU A 11 22.01 -5.74 -3.05
N ILE A 12 20.93 -5.13 -3.56
CA ILE A 12 19.61 -5.22 -2.95
C ILE A 12 18.94 -6.51 -3.41
N ASN A 13 18.63 -7.38 -2.46
CA ASN A 13 17.82 -8.57 -2.69
C ASN A 13 16.39 -8.31 -2.22
N LYS A 14 15.41 -8.53 -3.12
CA LYS A 14 13.98 -8.39 -2.84
C LYS A 14 13.33 -9.76 -2.79
N ALA A 15 12.58 -10.02 -1.73
CA ALA A 15 11.76 -11.21 -1.58
C ALA A 15 10.31 -10.92 -1.97
N TRP A 16 9.54 -11.97 -2.20
CA TRP A 16 8.09 -11.90 -2.44
C TRP A 16 7.34 -12.38 -1.21
N TYR A 17 6.36 -11.60 -0.78
CA TYR A 17 5.46 -11.93 0.32
C TYR A 17 4.02 -11.90 -0.14
N VAL A 18 3.25 -12.88 0.30
CA VAL A 18 1.79 -12.90 0.11
C VAL A 18 1.14 -12.53 1.43
N ALA A 19 0.23 -11.57 1.40
CA ALA A 19 -0.50 -11.09 2.55
C ALA A 19 -2.00 -11.23 2.31
N ASP A 20 -2.69 -11.94 3.20
CA ASP A 20 -4.14 -12.10 3.14
C ASP A 20 -4.82 -10.95 3.90
N ALA A 21 -5.74 -10.26 3.21
CA ALA A 21 -6.51 -9.15 3.76
C ALA A 21 -7.80 -9.58 4.48
N GLU A 22 -8.18 -10.87 4.38
CA GLU A 22 -9.42 -11.38 4.95
C GLU A 22 -9.49 -11.14 6.47
N GLY A 23 -10.53 -10.45 6.93
CA GLY A 23 -10.75 -10.14 8.35
C GLY A 23 -9.75 -9.15 8.99
N LYS A 24 -8.75 -8.68 8.24
CA LYS A 24 -7.77 -7.71 8.74
C LYS A 24 -8.35 -6.29 8.72
N THR A 25 -8.05 -5.50 9.76
CA THR A 25 -8.39 -4.08 9.80
C THR A 25 -7.54 -3.29 8.81
N LEU A 26 -8.15 -2.54 7.91
CA LEU A 26 -7.49 -1.84 6.81
C LEU A 26 -6.27 -1.02 7.26
N GLY A 27 -6.42 -0.18 8.30
CA GLY A 27 -5.33 0.73 8.71
C GLY A 27 -4.11 -0.01 9.25
N ARG A 28 -4.31 -0.98 10.15
CA ARG A 28 -3.22 -1.80 10.71
C ARG A 28 -2.55 -2.65 9.64
N PHE A 29 -3.35 -3.29 8.79
CA PHE A 29 -2.87 -4.09 7.68
C PHE A 29 -2.04 -3.25 6.70
N ALA A 30 -2.54 -2.06 6.30
CA ALA A 30 -1.81 -1.16 5.41
C ALA A 30 -0.49 -0.65 6.00
N SER A 31 -0.42 -0.44 7.33
CA SER A 31 0.81 0.00 7.99
C SER A 31 1.90 -1.08 7.98
N GLU A 32 1.53 -2.35 8.18
CA GLU A 32 2.46 -3.48 8.07
C GLU A 32 2.99 -3.65 6.64
N ILE A 33 2.09 -3.57 5.65
CA ILE A 33 2.48 -3.61 4.24
C ILE A 33 3.43 -2.46 3.89
N ALA A 34 3.11 -1.24 4.30
CA ALA A 34 3.96 -0.06 4.04
C ALA A 34 5.35 -0.20 4.67
N LYS A 35 5.44 -0.80 5.86
CA LYS A 35 6.71 -1.10 6.54
C LYS A 35 7.57 -2.07 5.73
N VAL A 36 6.97 -3.14 5.20
CA VAL A 36 7.66 -4.14 4.36
C VAL A 36 8.08 -3.54 3.02
N LEU A 37 7.18 -2.83 2.34
CA LEU A 37 7.46 -2.15 1.07
C LEU A 37 8.57 -1.11 1.18
N ARG A 38 8.64 -0.39 2.30
CA ARG A 38 9.71 0.57 2.58
C ARG A 38 11.04 -0.11 2.91
N GLY A 39 11.00 -1.37 3.37
CA GLY A 39 12.18 -2.12 3.79
C GLY A 39 12.64 -1.85 5.22
N LYS A 40 11.77 -1.27 6.05
CA LYS A 40 12.10 -0.95 7.46
C LYS A 40 12.32 -2.18 8.34
N HIS A 41 11.93 -3.36 7.88
CA HIS A 41 12.15 -4.64 8.57
C HIS A 41 13.59 -5.15 8.38
N LYS A 42 14.33 -4.61 7.42
CA LYS A 42 15.72 -5.01 7.13
C LYS A 42 16.70 -4.19 7.96
N PRO A 43 17.73 -4.82 8.56
CA PRO A 43 18.77 -4.10 9.33
C PRO A 43 19.62 -3.17 8.46
N THR A 44 19.67 -3.45 7.15
CA THR A 44 20.41 -2.67 6.14
C THR A 44 19.62 -1.51 5.55
N PHE A 45 18.47 -1.16 6.15
CA PHE A 45 17.60 -0.12 5.63
C PHE A 45 18.34 1.21 5.37
N THR A 46 18.19 1.71 4.15
CA THR A 46 18.76 2.98 3.70
C THR A 46 17.65 3.84 3.08
N PRO A 47 17.37 5.05 3.61
CA PRO A 47 16.20 5.85 3.20
C PRO A 47 16.18 6.29 1.73
N ASN A 48 17.33 6.42 1.10
CA ASN A 48 17.49 6.89 -0.28
C ASN A 48 17.37 5.78 -1.34
N LEU A 49 17.28 4.52 -0.91
CA LEU A 49 17.16 3.37 -1.81
C LEU A 49 15.83 2.64 -1.65
N ASP A 50 15.38 1.98 -2.71
CA ASP A 50 14.24 1.07 -2.68
C ASP A 50 14.67 -0.29 -2.15
N MET A 51 14.74 -0.39 -0.81
CA MET A 51 15.20 -1.59 -0.07
C MET A 51 14.07 -2.58 0.23
N GLY A 52 12.82 -2.21 -0.07
CA GLY A 52 11.66 -3.00 0.25
C GLY A 52 11.52 -4.25 -0.60
N ASP A 53 10.61 -5.11 -0.18
CA ASP A 53 10.27 -6.35 -0.84
C ASP A 53 8.99 -6.20 -1.67
N PHE A 54 8.70 -7.19 -2.51
CA PHE A 54 7.44 -7.25 -3.24
C PHE A 54 6.35 -7.83 -2.35
N VAL A 55 5.17 -7.20 -2.35
CA VAL A 55 4.03 -7.66 -1.57
C VAL A 55 2.83 -7.89 -2.49
N VAL A 56 2.29 -9.10 -2.43
CA VAL A 56 1.04 -9.49 -3.09
C VAL A 56 -0.04 -9.54 -2.02
N VAL A 57 -1.09 -8.74 -2.18
CA VAL A 57 -2.26 -8.75 -1.30
C VAL A 57 -3.38 -9.50 -1.98
N VAL A 58 -3.97 -10.46 -1.29
CA VAL A 58 -5.13 -11.23 -1.75
C VAL A 58 -6.35 -10.92 -0.90
N ASN A 59 -7.54 -11.25 -1.40
CA ASN A 59 -8.83 -11.06 -0.72
C ASN A 59 -9.10 -9.59 -0.31
N ALA A 60 -8.69 -8.62 -1.13
CA ALA A 60 -8.88 -7.21 -0.81
C ALA A 60 -10.34 -6.79 -0.61
N GLU A 61 -11.29 -7.50 -1.20
CA GLU A 61 -12.73 -7.29 -1.01
C GLU A 61 -13.20 -7.56 0.43
N LYS A 62 -12.53 -8.48 1.15
CA LYS A 62 -12.89 -8.93 2.49
C LYS A 62 -12.20 -8.16 3.61
N VAL A 63 -11.48 -7.10 3.28
CA VAL A 63 -10.82 -6.24 4.28
C VAL A 63 -11.85 -5.61 5.22
N ASN A 64 -11.55 -5.62 6.52
CA ASN A 64 -12.45 -5.07 7.53
C ASN A 64 -12.21 -3.57 7.76
N LEU A 65 -13.31 -2.84 7.91
CA LEU A 65 -13.32 -1.40 8.21
C LEU A 65 -14.08 -1.17 9.51
N SER A 66 -13.41 -0.63 10.51
CA SER A 66 -14.00 -0.39 11.82
C SER A 66 -15.01 0.77 11.81
N GLY A 67 -16.04 0.69 12.65
CA GLY A 67 -17.03 1.73 12.87
C GLY A 67 -17.89 2.02 11.62
N LYS A 68 -18.32 3.27 11.46
CA LYS A 68 -19.21 3.71 10.38
C LYS A 68 -18.48 4.01 9.05
N LYS A 69 -17.22 3.58 8.87
CA LYS A 69 -16.43 3.88 7.67
C LYS A 69 -17.01 3.30 6.39
N ASN A 70 -17.67 2.15 6.46
CA ASN A 70 -18.31 1.54 5.30
C ASN A 70 -19.33 2.47 4.64
N THR A 71 -20.11 3.21 5.43
CA THR A 71 -21.20 4.09 4.94
C THR A 71 -20.75 5.54 4.79
N HIS A 72 -19.90 6.04 5.67
CA HIS A 72 -19.57 7.47 5.74
C HIS A 72 -18.27 7.84 5.05
N LYS A 73 -17.35 6.89 4.83
CA LYS A 73 -16.05 7.22 4.21
C LYS A 73 -16.24 7.54 2.74
N THR A 74 -15.74 8.72 2.35
CA THR A 74 -15.71 9.19 0.96
C THR A 74 -14.28 9.46 0.51
N TYR A 75 -14.03 9.27 -0.78
CA TYR A 75 -12.78 9.63 -1.43
C TYR A 75 -12.98 10.87 -2.28
N PHE A 76 -12.17 11.88 -2.00
CA PHE A 76 -12.17 13.15 -2.72
C PHE A 76 -11.23 13.10 -3.93
N LYS A 77 -11.69 13.65 -5.05
CA LYS A 77 -10.88 13.90 -6.25
C LYS A 77 -11.22 15.27 -6.79
N HIS A 78 -10.20 16.02 -7.25
CA HIS A 78 -10.35 17.29 -7.91
C HIS A 78 -9.49 17.31 -9.18
N THR A 79 -10.02 17.80 -10.30
CA THR A 79 -9.30 17.82 -11.59
C THR A 79 -8.47 19.09 -11.80
N GLY A 80 -8.57 20.08 -10.92
CA GLY A 80 -7.90 21.37 -11.04
C GLY A 80 -8.76 22.49 -11.63
N TYR A 81 -9.87 22.16 -12.27
CA TYR A 81 -10.82 23.15 -12.81
C TYR A 81 -11.85 23.58 -11.77
N ILE A 82 -12.36 24.81 -11.88
CA ILE A 82 -13.38 25.35 -10.97
C ILE A 82 -14.62 24.45 -10.98
N GLY A 83 -15.10 24.05 -9.77
CA GLY A 83 -16.30 23.24 -9.60
C GLY A 83 -16.15 21.74 -9.88
N SER A 84 -14.98 21.24 -10.27
CA SER A 84 -14.75 19.83 -10.63
C SER A 84 -14.36 18.91 -9.48
N LYS A 85 -14.92 19.12 -8.30
CA LYS A 85 -14.75 18.22 -7.15
C LYS A 85 -15.67 17.00 -7.25
N THR A 86 -15.14 15.82 -6.98
CA THR A 86 -15.88 14.57 -6.99
C THR A 86 -15.68 13.84 -5.67
N PHE A 87 -16.79 13.38 -5.09
CA PHE A 87 -16.77 12.53 -3.90
C PHE A 87 -17.33 11.15 -4.26
N THR A 88 -16.54 10.11 -4.05
CA THR A 88 -16.96 8.74 -4.29
C THR A 88 -17.06 8.01 -2.96
N LYS A 89 -18.22 7.41 -2.67
CA LYS A 89 -18.43 6.62 -1.44
C LYS A 89 -17.58 5.34 -1.49
N LEU A 90 -17.09 4.92 -0.33
CA LEU A 90 -16.29 3.70 -0.21
C LEU A 90 -17.07 2.46 -0.71
N ASP A 91 -18.36 2.35 -0.42
CA ASP A 91 -19.19 1.22 -0.88
C ASP A 91 -19.20 1.08 -2.41
N GLN A 92 -19.23 2.20 -3.13
CA GLN A 92 -19.17 2.20 -4.59
C GLN A 92 -17.81 1.68 -5.09
N ILE A 93 -16.72 2.12 -4.46
CA ILE A 93 -15.37 1.66 -4.81
C ILE A 93 -15.21 0.18 -4.49
N ARG A 94 -15.73 -0.29 -3.35
CA ARG A 94 -15.66 -1.71 -2.97
C ARG A 94 -16.35 -2.62 -3.98
N LYS A 95 -17.48 -2.19 -4.56
CA LYS A 95 -18.22 -2.97 -5.56
C LYS A 95 -17.52 -3.05 -6.92
N ILE A 96 -16.83 -1.98 -7.33
CA ILE A 96 -16.25 -1.87 -8.67
C ILE A 96 -14.76 -2.24 -8.65
N HIS A 97 -14.00 -1.71 -7.69
CA HIS A 97 -12.55 -1.84 -7.59
C HIS A 97 -12.11 -1.94 -6.12
N PRO A 98 -12.32 -3.09 -5.45
CA PRO A 98 -11.98 -3.24 -4.03
C PRO A 98 -10.48 -3.09 -3.76
N GLU A 99 -9.62 -3.46 -4.71
CA GLU A 99 -8.16 -3.33 -4.63
C GLU A 99 -7.71 -1.89 -4.38
N ARG A 100 -8.41 -0.90 -4.93
CA ARG A 100 -8.10 0.52 -4.76
C ARG A 100 -8.21 1.01 -3.31
N ILE A 101 -8.99 0.34 -2.49
CA ILE A 101 -9.14 0.69 -1.07
C ILE A 101 -7.81 0.45 -0.35
N VAL A 102 -7.21 -0.71 -0.57
CA VAL A 102 -5.92 -1.09 0.01
C VAL A 102 -4.79 -0.25 -0.59
N GLU A 103 -4.75 -0.10 -1.90
CA GLU A 103 -3.74 0.72 -2.60
C GLU A 103 -3.70 2.15 -2.08
N LYS A 104 -4.87 2.81 -1.94
CA LYS A 104 -4.97 4.18 -1.41
C LYS A 104 -4.54 4.27 0.05
N ALA A 105 -4.87 3.26 0.86
CA ALA A 105 -4.46 3.23 2.26
C ALA A 105 -2.93 3.10 2.39
N VAL A 106 -2.31 2.21 1.63
CA VAL A 106 -0.85 2.04 1.61
C VAL A 106 -0.17 3.28 1.02
N TRP A 107 -0.69 3.83 -0.09
CA TRP A 107 -0.14 5.06 -0.66
C TRP A 107 -0.17 6.22 0.32
N GLY A 108 -1.22 6.34 1.14
CA GLY A 108 -1.29 7.33 2.21
C GLY A 108 -0.17 7.24 3.24
N MET A 109 0.43 6.06 3.42
CA MET A 109 1.49 5.75 4.39
C MET A 109 2.90 5.76 3.80
N LEU A 110 3.03 5.82 2.47
CA LEU A 110 4.31 5.91 1.76
C LEU A 110 4.73 7.39 1.55
N PRO A 111 6.04 7.68 1.37
CA PRO A 111 6.52 9.02 1.04
C PRO A 111 5.95 9.52 -0.28
N LYS A 112 5.60 10.81 -0.35
CA LYS A 112 5.03 11.46 -1.54
C LYS A 112 6.11 12.01 -2.47
N ASN A 113 7.05 11.16 -2.90
CA ASN A 113 8.17 11.52 -3.77
C ASN A 113 8.35 10.50 -4.91
N ARG A 114 9.37 10.68 -5.73
CA ARG A 114 9.69 9.77 -6.84
C ARG A 114 9.97 8.35 -6.35
N LEU A 115 10.73 8.22 -5.26
CA LEU A 115 11.05 6.93 -4.64
C LEU A 115 9.78 6.24 -4.11
N GLY A 116 8.89 6.99 -3.45
CA GLY A 116 7.61 6.45 -2.96
C GLY A 116 6.71 5.92 -4.07
N ARG A 117 6.68 6.57 -5.23
CA ARG A 117 5.96 6.05 -6.41
C ARG A 117 6.58 4.78 -6.99
N SER A 118 7.91 4.66 -6.95
CA SER A 118 8.62 3.45 -7.34
C SER A 118 8.33 2.29 -6.38
N ILE A 119 8.37 2.57 -5.08
CA ILE A 119 8.05 1.60 -4.03
C ILE A 119 6.62 1.07 -4.16
N LEU A 120 5.65 1.94 -4.47
CA LEU A 120 4.26 1.54 -4.64
C LEU A 120 4.07 0.51 -5.77
N LYS A 121 4.92 0.53 -6.81
CA LYS A 121 4.87 -0.48 -7.90
C LYS A 121 5.21 -1.90 -7.43
N ASN A 122 5.89 -2.04 -6.30
CA ASN A 122 6.20 -3.33 -5.69
C ASN A 122 4.98 -3.94 -4.98
N LEU A 123 3.89 -3.19 -4.80
CA LEU A 123 2.62 -3.67 -4.28
C LEU A 123 1.74 -4.18 -5.42
N LYS A 124 1.23 -5.40 -5.28
CA LYS A 124 0.21 -6.00 -6.15
C LYS A 124 -1.00 -6.36 -5.30
N VAL A 125 -2.18 -5.88 -5.67
CA VAL A 125 -3.41 -6.11 -4.91
C VAL A 125 -4.41 -6.82 -5.80
N TYR A 126 -5.00 -7.89 -5.28
CA TYR A 126 -6.02 -8.69 -5.95
C TYR A 126 -7.28 -8.75 -5.09
N SER A 127 -8.43 -8.64 -5.75
CA SER A 127 -9.74 -8.68 -5.08
C SER A 127 -10.02 -10.02 -4.42
N GLY A 128 -9.73 -11.11 -5.14
CA GLY A 128 -9.95 -12.49 -4.70
C GLY A 128 -8.67 -13.20 -4.23
N PRO A 129 -8.75 -14.52 -4.01
CA PRO A 129 -7.62 -15.33 -3.55
C PRO A 129 -6.61 -15.67 -4.65
N GLN A 130 -7.01 -15.58 -5.92
CA GLN A 130 -6.16 -15.94 -7.06
C GLN A 130 -5.24 -14.79 -7.45
N HIS A 131 -3.97 -15.12 -7.67
CA HIS A 131 -2.94 -14.22 -8.18
C HIS A 131 -2.03 -14.99 -9.14
N PRO A 132 -1.39 -14.35 -10.13
CA PRO A 132 -0.42 -14.99 -11.02
C PRO A 132 0.85 -15.43 -10.30
#